data_1df4e117b2a254efddb09c91df2d1c8e
#
_entry.id   1df4e117b2a254efddb09c91df2d1c8e
#
_cell.length_a   1.000
_cell.length_b   1.000
_cell.length_c   1.000
_cell.angle_alpha   90.00
_cell.angle_beta   90.00
_cell.angle_gamma   90.00
#
_symmetry.space_group_name_H-M   'P 1'
#
loop_
_entity.id
_entity.type
_entity.pdbx_description
1 polymer ?
#
loop_
_entity_poly.entity_id
_entity_poly.type
_entity_poly.pdbx_seq_one_letter_code
_entity_poly.pdbx_strand_id
1 'polypeptide(L)'
;FLKEGLKEELLSFSPIKDYTGRLELHFLPNYTFDNAKYTIEEARIHDATYAKQLRVMVRLVNRDSGEIKEQEVYIGDIPTMTDKGTFIVNGAERVIVSQIVRSPGVYFKRDISPAGKRLYNATMIPNRGAWLKIETDSNDLIYVKIDKNRKILATTLLKAMGITVSEMESLFTHFEFLKKTLDKDTAETTDDALIEVYKKLRPGDPASAAGGRSILESRFFDEKKYDIGRVGRYKLNKKLNLNIPKNQRTLTVQDIVASIEYLINLTYDEGFVDDIDHLGNRRIRSVGELLQNQFRVGLSRIERIVKERMTLQDSETLTPLNLLNTKPLVASLKEFFGSSQLSQFMDQINPLAELTHKRRISALGPGGLQRERAGFAVRDIHPSHYGRICPIETPEGPN
;
A
#
# COMPACT_ATOMS: atom_id res chain seq x y z
N PHE A 1 -3.12 13.38 -10.01
CA PHE A 1 -3.90 13.35 -8.78
C PHE A 1 -5.22 14.13 -8.92
N LEU A 2 -5.18 15.42 -9.28
CA LEU A 2 -6.36 16.30 -9.25
C LEU A 2 -7.51 15.86 -10.17
N LYS A 3 -7.24 15.10 -11.25
CA LYS A 3 -8.28 14.62 -12.19
C LYS A 3 -8.70 13.18 -11.92
N GLU A 4 -7.74 12.26 -11.84
CA GLU A 4 -8.02 10.83 -11.75
C GLU A 4 -7.87 10.29 -10.32
N GLY A 5 -6.73 10.58 -9.67
CA GLY A 5 -6.42 10.06 -8.34
C GLY A 5 -7.39 10.52 -7.26
N LEU A 6 -7.83 11.78 -7.30
CA LEU A 6 -8.82 12.30 -6.36
C LEU A 6 -10.16 11.59 -6.52
N LYS A 7 -10.61 11.40 -7.76
CA LYS A 7 -11.85 10.66 -8.07
C LYS A 7 -11.75 9.20 -7.60
N GLU A 8 -10.63 8.54 -7.86
CA GLU A 8 -10.36 7.16 -7.41
C GLU A 8 -10.46 7.06 -5.89
N GLU A 9 -9.85 8.00 -5.14
CA GLU A 9 -9.89 7.99 -3.69
C GLU A 9 -11.30 8.21 -3.15
N LEU A 10 -12.01 9.23 -3.62
CA LEU A 10 -13.37 9.52 -3.18
C LEU A 10 -14.31 8.33 -3.40
N LEU A 11 -14.21 7.68 -4.56
CA LEU A 11 -15.01 6.49 -4.86
C LEU A 11 -14.61 5.28 -4.02
N SER A 12 -13.33 5.08 -3.72
CA SER A 12 -12.85 3.94 -2.92
C SER A 12 -13.32 3.99 -1.47
N PHE A 13 -13.51 5.19 -0.91
CA PHE A 13 -14.06 5.39 0.44
C PHE A 13 -15.59 5.41 0.48
N SER A 14 -16.25 5.50 -0.68
CA SER A 14 -17.69 5.54 -0.78
C SER A 14 -18.27 4.12 -0.98
N PRO A 15 -19.38 3.74 -0.31
CA PRO A 15 -20.00 4.42 0.82
C PRO A 15 -19.31 4.16 2.17
N ILE A 16 -19.37 5.15 3.06
CA ILE A 16 -19.08 4.95 4.48
C ILE A 16 -20.39 4.54 5.14
N LYS A 17 -20.42 3.32 5.68
CA LYS A 17 -21.60 2.77 6.36
C LYS A 17 -21.40 2.82 7.87
N ASP A 18 -22.49 3.03 8.60
CA ASP A 18 -22.50 2.82 10.04
C ASP A 18 -22.41 1.32 10.39
N TYR A 19 -22.27 1.00 11.66
CA TYR A 19 -22.16 -0.42 12.11
C TYR A 19 -23.45 -1.20 11.90
N THR A 20 -24.61 -0.54 11.81
CA THR A 20 -25.91 -1.17 11.60
C THR A 20 -26.33 -1.21 10.14
N GLY A 21 -25.65 -0.49 9.26
CA GLY A 21 -25.95 -0.39 7.83
C GLY A 21 -27.16 0.49 7.49
N ARG A 22 -27.66 1.27 8.47
CA ARG A 22 -28.84 2.16 8.29
C ARG A 22 -28.49 3.46 7.61
N LEU A 23 -27.31 4.00 7.91
CA LEU A 23 -26.83 5.25 7.35
C LEU A 23 -25.67 5.00 6.39
N GLU A 24 -25.72 5.62 5.24
CA GLU A 24 -24.67 5.56 4.25
C GLU A 24 -24.27 6.97 3.78
N LEU A 25 -22.99 7.28 3.89
CA LEU A 25 -22.41 8.52 3.37
C LEU A 25 -21.65 8.22 2.07
N HIS A 26 -22.08 8.87 0.99
CA HIS A 26 -21.47 8.73 -0.32
C HIS A 26 -20.73 10.00 -0.71
N PHE A 27 -19.47 9.86 -1.10
CA PHE A 27 -18.76 10.90 -1.84
C PHE A 27 -19.09 10.74 -3.33
N LEU A 28 -19.66 11.77 -3.92
CA LEU A 28 -19.93 11.75 -5.35
C LEU A 28 -18.67 12.14 -6.14
N PRO A 29 -18.52 11.67 -7.39
CA PRO A 29 -17.36 11.99 -8.21
C PRO A 29 -17.35 13.44 -8.71
N ASN A 30 -18.36 14.24 -8.33
CA ASN A 30 -18.50 15.63 -8.65
C ASN A 30 -17.79 16.48 -7.60
N TYR A 31 -16.70 17.09 -7.98
CA TYR A 31 -15.95 18.02 -7.14
C TYR A 31 -15.54 19.25 -7.94
N THR A 32 -15.41 20.36 -7.24
CA THR A 32 -15.03 21.65 -7.80
C THR A 32 -13.80 22.19 -7.10
N PHE A 33 -13.01 22.96 -7.82
CA PHE A 33 -11.91 23.73 -7.26
C PHE A 33 -12.22 25.21 -7.44
N ASP A 34 -12.32 25.92 -6.33
CA ASP A 34 -12.37 27.37 -6.36
C ASP A 34 -11.02 27.96 -6.77
N ASN A 35 -11.00 29.18 -7.23
CA ASN A 35 -9.78 29.89 -7.54
C ASN A 35 -8.89 30.02 -6.29
N ALA A 36 -7.58 30.03 -6.50
CA ALA A 36 -6.65 30.25 -5.41
C ALA A 36 -6.90 31.65 -4.78
N LYS A 37 -6.85 31.69 -3.45
CA LYS A 37 -7.05 32.93 -2.68
C LYS A 37 -5.97 33.98 -2.97
N TYR A 38 -4.75 33.50 -3.21
CA TYR A 38 -3.57 34.32 -3.49
C TYR A 38 -2.96 33.91 -4.83
N THR A 39 -2.39 34.85 -5.53
CA THR A 39 -1.47 34.55 -6.64
C THR A 39 -0.15 33.97 -6.10
N ILE A 40 0.70 33.47 -6.97
CA ILE A 40 2.00 32.91 -6.57
C ILE A 40 2.86 33.96 -5.86
N GLU A 41 2.87 35.20 -6.36
CA GLU A 41 3.65 36.31 -5.79
C GLU A 41 3.07 36.78 -4.45
N GLU A 42 1.79 36.94 -4.37
CA GLU A 42 1.10 37.29 -3.11
C GLU A 42 1.31 36.21 -2.04
N ALA A 43 1.28 34.92 -2.42
CA ALA A 43 1.51 33.82 -1.48
C ALA A 43 2.92 33.87 -0.88
N ARG A 44 3.93 34.33 -1.66
CA ARG A 44 5.29 34.53 -1.15
C ARG A 44 5.40 35.74 -0.22
N ILE A 45 4.75 36.85 -0.57
CA ILE A 45 4.80 38.09 0.22
C ILE A 45 4.07 37.93 1.55
N HIS A 46 2.95 37.22 1.58
CA HIS A 46 2.10 37.05 2.75
C HIS A 46 2.42 35.79 3.57
N ASP A 47 3.55 35.10 3.30
CA ASP A 47 3.91 33.83 3.93
C ASP A 47 2.76 32.80 3.90
N ALA A 48 2.00 32.83 2.80
CA ALA A 48 0.83 31.98 2.60
C ALA A 48 1.16 30.76 1.72
N THR A 49 0.23 29.81 1.70
CA THR A 49 0.32 28.62 0.82
C THR A 49 -0.51 28.88 -0.44
N TYR A 50 0.10 28.67 -1.62
CA TYR A 50 -0.61 28.70 -2.88
C TYR A 50 -1.45 27.43 -3.03
N ALA A 51 -2.74 27.54 -2.78
CA ALA A 51 -3.66 26.41 -2.74
C ALA A 51 -5.03 26.77 -3.34
N LYS A 52 -5.71 25.77 -3.86
CA LYS A 52 -7.11 25.86 -4.31
C LYS A 52 -8.03 25.16 -3.33
N GLN A 53 -9.20 25.71 -3.11
CA GLN A 53 -10.20 25.13 -2.22
C GLN A 53 -10.92 23.98 -2.93
N LEU A 54 -10.92 22.79 -2.30
CA LEU A 54 -11.64 21.63 -2.80
C LEU A 54 -13.02 21.55 -2.16
N ARG A 55 -14.06 21.48 -3.00
CA ARG A 55 -15.42 21.17 -2.61
C ARG A 55 -15.89 19.89 -3.24
N VAL A 56 -16.59 19.06 -2.49
CA VAL A 56 -17.08 17.74 -2.95
C VAL A 56 -18.57 17.64 -2.65
N MET A 57 -19.32 17.12 -3.59
CA MET A 57 -20.71 16.78 -3.38
C MET A 57 -20.81 15.49 -2.57
N VAL A 58 -21.55 15.55 -1.47
CA VAL A 58 -21.72 14.44 -0.53
C VAL A 58 -23.20 14.16 -0.35
N ARG A 59 -23.55 12.86 -0.38
CA ARG A 59 -24.91 12.36 -0.21
C ARG A 59 -25.00 11.51 1.04
N LEU A 60 -25.90 11.84 1.93
CA LEU A 60 -26.30 11.02 3.07
C LEU A 60 -27.61 10.31 2.76
N VAL A 61 -27.63 9.00 2.88
CA VAL A 61 -28.80 8.14 2.67
C VAL A 61 -29.17 7.51 4.01
N ASN A 62 -30.39 7.74 4.45
CA ASN A 62 -30.99 7.03 5.55
C ASN A 62 -31.88 5.92 4.99
N ARG A 63 -31.51 4.66 5.21
CA ARG A 63 -32.24 3.51 4.66
C ARG A 63 -33.54 3.22 5.40
N ASP A 64 -33.66 3.63 6.66
CA ASP A 64 -34.86 3.41 7.47
C ASP A 64 -35.99 4.36 7.04
N SER A 65 -35.69 5.65 6.87
CA SER A 65 -36.67 6.65 6.45
C SER A 65 -36.76 6.84 4.95
N GLY A 66 -35.80 6.34 4.16
CA GLY A 66 -35.66 6.59 2.72
C GLY A 66 -35.21 8.01 2.38
N GLU A 67 -34.87 8.83 3.38
CA GLU A 67 -34.46 10.22 3.18
C GLU A 67 -33.06 10.31 2.56
N ILE A 68 -32.91 11.19 1.57
CA ILE A 68 -31.63 11.48 0.91
C ILE A 68 -31.34 12.98 1.07
N LYS A 69 -30.20 13.30 1.69
CA LYS A 69 -29.69 14.67 1.83
C LYS A 69 -28.40 14.82 1.02
N GLU A 70 -28.41 15.75 0.05
CA GLU A 70 -27.21 16.09 -0.72
C GLU A 70 -26.74 17.49 -0.35
N GLN A 71 -25.43 17.63 -0.20
CA GLN A 71 -24.81 18.90 0.14
C GLN A 71 -23.40 18.99 -0.40
N GLU A 72 -23.02 20.14 -0.93
CA GLU A 72 -21.64 20.45 -1.26
C GLU A 72 -20.87 20.81 0.02
N VAL A 73 -19.78 20.10 0.26
CA VAL A 73 -18.97 20.25 1.48
C VAL A 73 -17.56 20.70 1.10
N TYR A 74 -17.06 21.72 1.79
CA TYR A 74 -15.68 22.13 1.74
C TYR A 74 -14.80 21.07 2.43
N ILE A 75 -13.84 20.52 1.69
CA ILE A 75 -12.96 19.46 2.17
C ILE A 75 -11.64 20.02 2.70
N GLY A 76 -11.09 21.04 2.04
CA GLY A 76 -9.85 21.68 2.45
C GLY A 76 -9.13 22.37 1.30
N ASP A 77 -8.04 23.03 1.68
CA ASP A 77 -7.14 23.68 0.72
C ASP A 77 -6.09 22.67 0.22
N ILE A 78 -6.05 22.49 -1.09
CA ILE A 78 -5.08 21.60 -1.75
C ILE A 78 -3.97 22.47 -2.35
N PRO A 79 -2.72 22.36 -1.84
CA PRO A 79 -1.58 23.05 -2.44
C PRO A 79 -1.45 22.72 -3.92
N THR A 80 -1.33 23.74 -4.73
CA THR A 80 -1.32 23.62 -6.19
C THR A 80 0.10 23.83 -6.72
N MET A 81 0.50 22.99 -7.67
CA MET A 81 1.79 23.08 -8.31
C MET A 81 1.85 24.35 -9.18
N THR A 82 2.97 25.06 -9.12
CA THR A 82 3.25 26.19 -10.00
C THR A 82 3.63 25.71 -11.40
N ASP A 83 3.63 26.60 -12.38
CA ASP A 83 4.05 26.28 -13.75
C ASP A 83 5.52 25.82 -13.84
N LYS A 84 6.33 26.17 -12.83
CA LYS A 84 7.72 25.72 -12.69
C LYS A 84 7.89 24.34 -12.05
N GLY A 85 6.80 23.67 -11.67
CA GLY A 85 6.84 22.34 -11.02
C GLY A 85 7.16 22.37 -9.52
N THR A 86 6.96 23.50 -8.86
CA THR A 86 7.22 23.74 -7.44
C THR A 86 5.92 23.98 -6.67
N PHE A 87 6.01 24.04 -5.36
CA PHE A 87 4.90 24.40 -4.48
C PHE A 87 5.30 25.57 -3.58
N ILE A 88 4.39 26.52 -3.38
CA ILE A 88 4.57 27.59 -2.39
C ILE A 88 3.84 27.18 -1.13
N VAL A 89 4.58 26.95 -0.05
CA VAL A 89 4.05 26.52 1.24
C VAL A 89 4.56 27.47 2.33
N ASN A 90 3.65 28.18 2.98
CA ASN A 90 4.00 29.19 3.97
C ASN A 90 5.06 30.19 3.43
N GLY A 91 4.85 30.70 2.23
CA GLY A 91 5.73 31.64 1.55
C GLY A 91 7.00 31.07 0.94
N ALA A 92 7.41 29.86 1.34
CA ALA A 92 8.61 29.22 0.86
C ALA A 92 8.37 28.33 -0.36
N GLU A 93 9.25 28.40 -1.34
CA GLU A 93 9.20 27.51 -2.50
C GLU A 93 9.80 26.15 -2.18
N ARG A 94 9.00 25.10 -2.41
CA ARG A 94 9.35 23.72 -2.11
C ARG A 94 9.25 22.81 -3.32
N VAL A 95 10.10 21.80 -3.35
CA VAL A 95 10.08 20.72 -4.33
C VAL A 95 9.73 19.42 -3.64
N ILE A 96 8.77 18.70 -4.21
CA ILE A 96 8.46 17.34 -3.76
C ILE A 96 9.33 16.38 -4.56
N VAL A 97 10.31 15.79 -3.88
CA VAL A 97 11.25 14.85 -4.49
C VAL A 97 10.53 13.52 -4.76
N SER A 98 10.73 12.98 -5.96
CA SER A 98 10.18 11.66 -6.33
C SER A 98 10.83 10.55 -5.49
N GLN A 99 10.05 9.57 -5.10
CA GLN A 99 10.51 8.45 -4.29
C GLN A 99 10.72 7.21 -5.16
N ILE A 100 11.87 6.55 -5.02
CA ILE A 100 12.09 5.24 -5.63
C ILE A 100 11.81 4.14 -4.61
N VAL A 101 10.93 3.21 -4.96
CA VAL A 101 10.50 2.11 -4.11
C VAL A 101 10.55 0.80 -4.87
N ARG A 102 10.55 -0.32 -4.15
CA ARG A 102 10.39 -1.62 -4.79
C ARG A 102 9.01 -1.69 -5.43
N SER A 103 8.97 -2.14 -6.68
CA SER A 103 7.71 -2.33 -7.41
C SER A 103 6.86 -3.40 -6.72
N PRO A 104 5.53 -3.24 -6.64
CA PRO A 104 4.67 -4.32 -6.15
C PRO A 104 4.79 -5.57 -7.02
N GLY A 105 4.63 -6.75 -6.41
CA GLY A 105 4.76 -8.04 -7.07
C GLY A 105 5.31 -9.11 -6.13
N VAL A 106 5.74 -10.24 -6.69
CA VAL A 106 6.42 -11.32 -5.95
C VAL A 106 7.89 -11.35 -6.32
N TYR A 107 8.74 -11.54 -5.32
CA TYR A 107 10.20 -11.59 -5.46
C TYR A 107 10.75 -12.82 -4.78
N PHE A 108 11.52 -13.58 -5.52
CA PHE A 108 12.19 -14.79 -5.04
C PHE A 108 13.67 -14.50 -4.80
N LYS A 109 14.16 -14.86 -3.63
CA LYS A 109 15.55 -14.68 -3.22
C LYS A 109 16.12 -15.99 -2.71
N ARG A 110 17.40 -16.21 -2.97
CA ARG A 110 18.18 -17.30 -2.40
C ARG A 110 19.08 -16.78 -1.31
N ASP A 111 19.03 -17.39 -0.16
CA ASP A 111 19.94 -17.17 0.95
C ASP A 111 20.72 -18.47 1.21
N ILE A 112 21.89 -18.39 1.81
CA ILE A 112 22.71 -19.56 2.18
C ILE A 112 22.70 -19.63 3.72
N SER A 113 22.32 -20.79 4.26
CA SER A 113 22.38 -21.01 5.69
C SER A 113 23.84 -21.11 6.18
N PRO A 114 24.11 -20.90 7.46
CA PRO A 114 25.46 -21.12 8.02
C PRO A 114 26.03 -22.52 7.76
N ALA A 115 25.16 -23.52 7.58
CA ALA A 115 25.52 -24.90 7.22
C ALA A 115 25.74 -25.12 5.71
N GLY A 116 25.73 -24.07 4.88
CA GLY A 116 25.92 -24.14 3.43
C GLY A 116 24.68 -24.56 2.63
N LYS A 117 23.54 -24.81 3.27
CA LYS A 117 22.31 -25.19 2.58
C LYS A 117 21.66 -23.98 1.91
N ARG A 118 21.19 -24.13 0.68
CA ARG A 118 20.43 -23.11 -0.04
C ARG A 118 19.04 -23.01 0.55
N LEU A 119 18.65 -21.80 0.96
CA LEU A 119 17.32 -21.48 1.44
C LEU A 119 16.69 -20.49 0.47
N TYR A 120 15.41 -20.69 0.18
CA TYR A 120 14.68 -19.83 -0.73
C TYR A 120 13.57 -19.10 0.03
N ASN A 121 13.34 -17.85 -0.35
CA ASN A 121 12.23 -17.09 0.15
C ASN A 121 11.52 -16.35 -0.98
N ALA A 122 10.20 -16.30 -0.90
CA ALA A 122 9.34 -15.51 -1.75
C ALA A 122 8.73 -14.39 -0.91
N THR A 123 8.76 -13.16 -1.42
CA THR A 123 8.15 -12.01 -0.74
C THR A 123 7.14 -11.37 -1.68
N MET A 124 5.86 -11.42 -1.32
CA MET A 124 4.80 -10.69 -2.00
C MET A 124 4.67 -9.31 -1.40
N ILE A 125 4.89 -8.30 -2.23
CA ILE A 125 4.85 -6.89 -1.85
C ILE A 125 3.68 -6.23 -2.57
N PRO A 126 2.63 -5.80 -1.85
CA PRO A 126 1.54 -5.04 -2.44
C PRO A 126 1.94 -3.56 -2.61
N ASN A 127 1.16 -2.82 -3.37
CA ASN A 127 1.23 -1.37 -3.37
C ASN A 127 0.70 -0.79 -2.04
N ARG A 128 -0.31 -1.47 -1.48
CA ARG A 128 -0.89 -1.19 -0.17
C ARG A 128 -1.40 -2.49 0.46
N GLY A 129 -1.13 -2.69 1.75
CA GLY A 129 -1.58 -3.85 2.50
C GLY A 129 -0.46 -4.64 3.16
N ALA A 130 -0.80 -5.81 3.66
CA ALA A 130 0.10 -6.70 4.37
C ALA A 130 1.10 -7.39 3.43
N TRP A 131 2.35 -7.50 3.86
CA TRP A 131 3.35 -8.29 3.15
C TRP A 131 3.18 -9.77 3.49
N LEU A 132 3.29 -10.61 2.48
CA LEU A 132 3.31 -12.06 2.65
C LEU A 132 4.70 -12.57 2.29
N LYS A 133 5.38 -13.21 3.24
CA LYS A 133 6.69 -13.82 3.02
C LYS A 133 6.58 -15.32 3.21
N ILE A 134 7.02 -16.07 2.22
CA ILE A 134 7.09 -17.54 2.23
C ILE A 134 8.57 -17.90 2.27
N GLU A 135 8.99 -18.73 3.20
CA GLU A 135 10.41 -19.07 3.37
C GLU A 135 10.59 -20.57 3.66
N THR A 136 11.64 -21.16 3.06
CA THR A 136 12.08 -22.51 3.39
C THR A 136 13.03 -22.49 4.57
N ASP A 137 12.98 -23.53 5.41
CA ASP A 137 13.88 -23.72 6.54
C ASP A 137 14.97 -24.76 6.23
N SER A 138 15.97 -24.87 7.11
CA SER A 138 17.05 -25.88 7.03
C SER A 138 16.52 -27.32 6.99
N ASN A 139 15.34 -27.58 7.52
CA ASN A 139 14.67 -28.89 7.55
C ASN A 139 13.73 -29.11 6.36
N ASP A 140 13.79 -28.30 5.31
CA ASP A 140 12.89 -28.35 4.15
C ASP A 140 11.43 -28.07 4.47
N LEU A 141 11.15 -27.38 5.56
CA LEU A 141 9.81 -26.95 5.91
C LEU A 141 9.51 -25.59 5.31
N ILE A 142 8.28 -25.40 4.85
CA ILE A 142 7.82 -24.14 4.29
C ILE A 142 6.99 -23.39 5.33
N TYR A 143 7.45 -22.19 5.64
CA TYR A 143 6.78 -21.29 6.56
C TYR A 143 6.29 -20.03 5.84
N VAL A 144 5.20 -19.51 6.35
CA VAL A 144 4.62 -18.24 5.90
C VAL A 144 4.63 -17.24 7.05
N LYS A 145 5.00 -16.00 6.73
CA LYS A 145 4.92 -14.86 7.63
C LYS A 145 4.02 -13.80 7.02
N ILE A 146 3.08 -13.32 7.78
CA ILE A 146 2.20 -12.20 7.42
C ILE A 146 2.71 -10.97 8.17
N ASP A 147 3.22 -9.97 7.45
CA ASP A 147 3.91 -8.81 8.00
C ASP A 147 5.08 -9.21 8.93
N LYS A 148 5.06 -8.72 10.16
CA LYS A 148 6.06 -9.00 11.20
C LYS A 148 5.63 -10.09 12.18
N ASN A 149 4.54 -10.80 11.90
CA ASN A 149 3.99 -11.80 12.79
C ASN A 149 4.80 -13.10 12.83
N ARG A 150 4.39 -13.99 13.74
CA ARG A 150 5.01 -15.31 13.93
C ARG A 150 4.85 -16.18 12.69
N LYS A 151 5.77 -17.11 12.49
CA LYS A 151 5.73 -18.11 11.41
C LYS A 151 4.51 -19.01 11.55
N ILE A 152 3.87 -19.30 10.42
CA ILE A 152 2.76 -20.26 10.25
C ILE A 152 3.26 -21.28 9.22
N LEU A 153 2.88 -22.55 9.34
CA LEU A 153 3.18 -23.53 8.29
C LEU A 153 2.40 -23.17 7.01
N ALA A 154 3.03 -23.39 5.85
CA ALA A 154 2.38 -23.11 4.58
C ALA A 154 1.12 -23.95 4.37
N THR A 155 1.15 -25.22 4.80
CA THR A 155 0.01 -26.14 4.74
C THR A 155 -1.17 -25.68 5.60
N THR A 156 -0.90 -25.17 6.82
CA THR A 156 -1.93 -24.57 7.69
C THR A 156 -2.58 -23.36 6.99
N LEU A 157 -1.80 -22.50 6.33
CA LEU A 157 -2.37 -21.39 5.59
C LEU A 157 -3.21 -21.85 4.40
N LEU A 158 -2.75 -22.83 3.63
CA LEU A 158 -3.51 -23.41 2.51
C LEU A 158 -4.82 -24.04 2.97
N LYS A 159 -4.81 -24.83 4.06
CA LYS A 159 -6.03 -25.37 4.68
C LYS A 159 -6.97 -24.26 5.15
N ALA A 160 -6.45 -23.20 5.78
CA ALA A 160 -7.26 -22.05 6.21
C ALA A 160 -7.92 -21.32 5.02
N MET A 161 -7.35 -21.40 3.82
CA MET A 161 -7.92 -20.88 2.58
C MET A 161 -8.89 -21.87 1.90
N GLY A 162 -9.14 -23.02 2.49
CA GLY A 162 -10.08 -24.03 2.01
C GLY A 162 -9.50 -25.05 1.04
N ILE A 163 -8.18 -25.13 0.89
CA ILE A 163 -7.52 -26.12 0.02
C ILE A 163 -7.36 -27.43 0.80
N THR A 164 -7.92 -28.50 0.30
CA THR A 164 -7.82 -29.84 0.86
C THR A 164 -6.48 -30.49 0.55
N VAL A 165 -6.10 -31.53 1.31
CA VAL A 165 -4.84 -32.26 1.07
C VAL A 165 -4.84 -32.92 -0.32
N SER A 166 -5.97 -33.46 -0.77
CA SER A 166 -6.09 -34.05 -2.10
C SER A 166 -5.89 -33.03 -3.23
N GLU A 167 -6.39 -31.80 -3.03
CA GLU A 167 -6.17 -30.70 -3.95
C GLU A 167 -4.70 -30.26 -3.94
N MET A 168 -4.03 -30.24 -2.78
CA MET A 168 -2.59 -29.96 -2.71
C MET A 168 -1.78 -30.99 -3.50
N GLU A 169 -2.10 -32.28 -3.42
CA GLU A 169 -1.45 -33.32 -4.23
C GLU A 169 -1.57 -33.06 -5.73
N SER A 170 -2.71 -32.56 -6.17
CA SER A 170 -2.94 -32.28 -7.59
C SER A 170 -2.33 -30.95 -8.07
N LEU A 171 -2.18 -29.97 -7.16
CA LEU A 171 -1.73 -28.62 -7.47
C LEU A 171 -0.20 -28.48 -7.48
N PHE A 172 0.52 -29.28 -6.68
CA PHE A 172 1.97 -29.18 -6.52
C PHE A 172 2.72 -30.28 -7.26
N THR A 173 3.57 -29.92 -8.22
CA THR A 173 4.38 -30.85 -9.01
C THR A 173 5.31 -31.68 -8.12
N HIS A 174 5.94 -31.04 -7.15
CA HIS A 174 6.84 -31.67 -6.17
C HIS A 174 6.19 -31.76 -4.80
N PHE A 175 5.04 -32.44 -4.71
CA PHE A 175 4.26 -32.58 -3.47
C PHE A 175 5.07 -33.22 -2.32
N GLU A 176 6.01 -34.12 -2.62
CA GLU A 176 6.91 -34.75 -1.64
C GLU A 176 7.65 -33.71 -0.75
N PHE A 177 8.00 -32.54 -1.32
CA PHE A 177 8.61 -31.48 -0.54
C PHE A 177 7.62 -30.82 0.41
N LEU A 178 6.39 -30.59 -0.04
CA LEU A 178 5.32 -30.01 0.78
C LEU A 178 4.83 -30.99 1.86
N LYS A 179 4.88 -32.29 1.57
CA LYS A 179 4.50 -33.38 2.49
C LYS A 179 5.26 -33.33 3.80
N LYS A 180 6.56 -33.02 3.78
CA LYS A 180 7.36 -32.81 5.00
C LYS A 180 6.76 -31.71 5.92
N THR A 181 6.20 -30.68 5.31
CA THR A 181 5.53 -29.59 6.05
C THR A 181 4.15 -30.04 6.55
N LEU A 182 3.44 -30.84 5.75
CA LEU A 182 2.15 -31.40 6.10
C LEU A 182 2.24 -32.39 7.28
N ASP A 183 3.28 -33.23 7.32
CA ASP A 183 3.51 -34.18 8.42
C ASP A 183 3.76 -33.49 9.77
N LYS A 184 4.17 -32.22 9.75
CA LYS A 184 4.38 -31.39 10.94
C LYS A 184 3.15 -30.55 11.30
N ASP A 185 2.17 -30.49 10.42
CA ASP A 185 0.98 -29.67 10.57
C ASP A 185 -0.02 -30.35 11.53
N THR A 186 -0.37 -29.64 12.60
CA THR A 186 -1.31 -30.11 13.63
C THR A 186 -2.77 -29.84 13.29
N ALA A 187 -3.05 -28.98 12.30
CA ALA A 187 -4.40 -28.66 11.89
C ALA A 187 -4.95 -29.76 10.96
N GLU A 188 -6.00 -30.42 11.34
CA GLU A 188 -6.67 -31.44 10.51
C GLU A 188 -7.76 -30.82 9.62
N THR A 189 -8.54 -29.92 10.18
CA THR A 189 -9.66 -29.26 9.49
C THR A 189 -9.35 -27.81 9.10
N THR A 190 -10.18 -27.25 8.21
CA THR A 190 -10.10 -25.82 7.83
C THR A 190 -10.33 -24.91 9.04
N ASP A 191 -11.22 -25.30 9.96
CA ASP A 191 -11.53 -24.50 11.14
C ASP A 191 -10.37 -24.51 12.15
N ASP A 192 -9.70 -25.66 12.35
CA ASP A 192 -8.49 -25.75 13.17
C ASP A 192 -7.36 -24.86 12.59
N ALA A 193 -7.18 -24.90 11.27
CA ALA A 193 -6.20 -24.07 10.58
C ALA A 193 -6.50 -22.58 10.75
N LEU A 194 -7.77 -22.17 10.64
CA LEU A 194 -8.20 -20.77 10.87
C LEU A 194 -7.96 -20.32 12.31
N ILE A 195 -8.22 -21.19 13.30
CA ILE A 195 -7.95 -20.93 14.71
C ILE A 195 -6.44 -20.77 14.96
N GLU A 196 -5.62 -21.62 14.36
CA GLU A 196 -4.16 -21.52 14.49
C GLU A 196 -3.63 -20.24 13.87
N VAL A 197 -4.07 -19.88 12.66
CA VAL A 197 -3.73 -18.61 12.01
C VAL A 197 -4.13 -17.42 12.88
N TYR A 198 -5.33 -17.45 13.48
CA TYR A 198 -5.78 -16.39 14.38
C TYR A 198 -4.86 -16.24 15.60
N LYS A 199 -4.53 -17.33 16.28
CA LYS A 199 -3.62 -17.35 17.45
C LYS A 199 -2.24 -16.77 17.12
N LYS A 200 -1.72 -17.01 15.90
CA LYS A 200 -0.42 -16.48 15.46
C LYS A 200 -0.48 -14.99 15.11
N LEU A 201 -1.62 -14.53 14.56
CA LEU A 201 -1.81 -13.13 14.17
C LEU A 201 -2.23 -12.22 15.33
N ARG A 202 -3.00 -12.74 16.28
CA ARG A 202 -3.47 -12.03 17.48
C ARG A 202 -3.24 -12.89 18.74
N PRO A 203 -2.01 -12.95 19.22
CA PRO A 203 -1.72 -13.67 20.44
C PRO A 203 -2.40 -12.99 21.64
N GLY A 204 -3.14 -13.76 22.43
CA GLY A 204 -3.83 -13.29 23.63
C GLY A 204 -5.33 -13.08 23.47
N ASP A 205 -5.84 -12.95 22.24
CA ASP A 205 -7.27 -12.86 22.01
C ASP A 205 -7.92 -14.28 21.95
N PRO A 206 -9.21 -14.43 22.35
CA PRO A 206 -9.92 -15.69 22.19
C PRO A 206 -10.05 -16.03 20.70
N ALA A 207 -9.51 -17.19 20.33
CA ALA A 207 -9.45 -17.61 18.94
C ALA A 207 -10.75 -18.28 18.50
N SER A 208 -11.25 -17.87 17.32
CA SER A 208 -12.40 -18.49 16.66
C SER A 208 -12.13 -18.65 15.15
N ALA A 209 -12.73 -19.67 14.53
CA ALA A 209 -12.61 -19.88 13.10
C ALA A 209 -13.17 -18.72 12.29
N ALA A 210 -14.32 -18.16 12.69
CA ALA A 210 -14.91 -16.97 12.06
C ALA A 210 -13.99 -15.75 12.16
N GLY A 211 -13.34 -15.53 13.32
CA GLY A 211 -12.34 -14.48 13.50
C GLY A 211 -11.12 -14.67 12.60
N GLY A 212 -10.63 -15.91 12.48
CA GLY A 212 -9.51 -16.27 11.58
C GLY A 212 -9.83 -15.97 10.11
N ARG A 213 -11.02 -16.35 9.66
CA ARG A 213 -11.50 -16.07 8.29
C ARG A 213 -11.60 -14.57 8.04
N SER A 214 -12.25 -13.84 8.94
CA SER A 214 -12.39 -12.37 8.82
C SER A 214 -11.05 -11.64 8.77
N ILE A 215 -10.05 -12.09 9.53
CA ILE A 215 -8.70 -11.50 9.47
C ILE A 215 -8.02 -11.77 8.13
N LEU A 216 -8.05 -13.00 7.61
CA LEU A 216 -7.45 -13.35 6.33
C LEU A 216 -8.11 -12.59 5.18
N GLU A 217 -9.45 -12.57 5.15
CA GLU A 217 -10.22 -11.81 4.16
C GLU A 217 -9.88 -10.32 4.20
N SER A 218 -9.88 -9.74 5.38
CA SER A 218 -9.54 -8.33 5.58
C SER A 218 -8.09 -7.98 5.18
N ARG A 219 -7.14 -8.93 5.31
CA ARG A 219 -5.73 -8.69 5.04
C ARG A 219 -5.34 -8.82 3.58
N PHE A 220 -5.97 -9.72 2.83
CA PHE A 220 -5.53 -10.08 1.48
C PHE A 220 -6.60 -9.93 0.40
N PHE A 221 -7.89 -10.04 0.76
CA PHE A 221 -8.99 -10.10 -0.20
C PHE A 221 -9.90 -8.87 -0.18
N ASP A 222 -9.77 -7.99 0.81
CA ASP A 222 -10.55 -6.74 0.91
C ASP A 222 -9.89 -5.64 0.06
N GLU A 223 -10.57 -5.19 -1.00
CA GLU A 223 -10.12 -4.13 -1.90
C GLU A 223 -9.85 -2.79 -1.19
N LYS A 224 -10.54 -2.52 -0.07
CA LYS A 224 -10.31 -1.31 0.72
C LYS A 224 -8.99 -1.32 1.47
N LYS A 225 -8.48 -2.50 1.84
CA LYS A 225 -7.29 -2.67 2.68
C LYS A 225 -6.07 -3.18 1.93
N TYR A 226 -6.27 -3.97 0.88
CA TYR A 226 -5.22 -4.59 0.10
C TYR A 226 -5.29 -4.17 -1.38
N ASP A 227 -4.16 -3.79 -1.94
CA ASP A 227 -4.06 -3.38 -3.34
C ASP A 227 -2.68 -3.71 -3.89
N ILE A 228 -2.62 -4.59 -4.87
CA ILE A 228 -1.39 -4.92 -5.60
C ILE A 228 -1.09 -3.86 -6.67
N GLY A 229 -2.11 -3.15 -7.14
CA GLY A 229 -2.04 -2.26 -8.28
C GLY A 229 -1.92 -3.01 -9.62
N ARG A 230 -2.12 -2.30 -10.71
CA ARG A 230 -2.04 -2.89 -12.08
C ARG A 230 -0.63 -3.43 -12.41
N VAL A 231 0.40 -2.71 -11.95
CA VAL A 231 1.80 -3.10 -12.18
C VAL A 231 2.14 -4.38 -11.42
N GLY A 232 1.73 -4.49 -10.16
CA GLY A 232 1.95 -5.68 -9.35
C GLY A 232 1.21 -6.90 -9.92
N ARG A 233 -0.05 -6.74 -10.36
CA ARG A 233 -0.81 -7.81 -11.02
C ARG A 233 -0.13 -8.29 -12.31
N TYR A 234 0.34 -7.36 -13.14
CA TYR A 234 1.09 -7.71 -14.35
C TYR A 234 2.36 -8.50 -14.03
N LYS A 235 3.12 -8.07 -13.01
CA LYS A 235 4.37 -8.76 -12.60
C LYS A 235 4.09 -10.15 -12.02
N LEU A 236 3.06 -10.28 -11.17
CA LEU A 236 2.62 -11.57 -10.63
C LEU A 236 2.26 -12.55 -11.76
N ASN A 237 1.36 -12.12 -12.66
CA ASN A 237 0.94 -12.93 -13.78
C ASN A 237 2.12 -13.38 -14.65
N LYS A 238 3.04 -12.45 -14.96
CA LYS A 238 4.21 -12.75 -15.78
C LYS A 238 5.18 -13.70 -15.08
N LYS A 239 5.42 -13.54 -13.78
CA LYS A 239 6.40 -14.35 -13.03
C LYS A 239 5.88 -15.76 -12.75
N LEU A 240 4.60 -15.85 -12.39
CA LEU A 240 3.96 -17.11 -11.99
C LEU A 240 3.18 -17.78 -13.14
N ASN A 241 3.29 -17.24 -14.34
CA ASN A 241 2.55 -17.73 -15.52
C ASN A 241 1.03 -17.84 -15.29
N LEU A 242 0.44 -16.83 -14.61
CA LEU A 242 -0.98 -16.75 -14.32
C LEU A 242 -1.71 -15.87 -15.34
N ASN A 243 -2.97 -16.17 -15.57
CA ASN A 243 -3.84 -15.38 -16.47
C ASN A 243 -5.00 -14.73 -15.70
N ILE A 244 -4.70 -14.05 -14.60
CA ILE A 244 -5.69 -13.34 -13.80
C ILE A 244 -5.95 -11.95 -14.41
N PRO A 245 -7.20 -11.47 -14.45
CA PRO A 245 -7.53 -10.16 -15.01
C PRO A 245 -6.73 -9.02 -14.38
N LYS A 246 -6.26 -8.07 -15.19
CA LYS A 246 -5.42 -6.94 -14.73
C LYS A 246 -6.16 -5.96 -13.81
N ASN A 247 -7.47 -5.99 -13.78
CA ASN A 247 -8.31 -5.20 -12.87
C ASN A 247 -8.47 -5.86 -11.49
N GLN A 248 -8.08 -7.13 -11.31
CA GLN A 248 -8.06 -7.78 -10.01
C GLN A 248 -6.91 -7.22 -9.17
N ARG A 249 -7.24 -6.35 -8.23
CA ARG A 249 -6.27 -5.60 -7.42
C ARG A 249 -5.94 -6.26 -6.08
N THR A 250 -6.74 -7.23 -5.64
CA THR A 250 -6.48 -8.04 -4.43
C THR A 250 -5.73 -9.32 -4.77
N LEU A 251 -5.12 -9.96 -3.77
CA LEU A 251 -4.59 -11.32 -3.96
C LEU A 251 -5.71 -12.29 -4.27
N THR A 252 -5.34 -13.40 -4.88
CA THR A 252 -6.20 -14.58 -5.06
C THR A 252 -5.51 -15.79 -4.42
N VAL A 253 -6.27 -16.82 -4.13
CA VAL A 253 -5.72 -18.08 -3.61
C VAL A 253 -4.72 -18.66 -4.61
N GLN A 254 -4.99 -18.53 -5.92
CA GLN A 254 -4.10 -18.97 -7.00
C GLN A 254 -2.73 -18.27 -6.96
N ASP A 255 -2.67 -16.99 -6.61
CA ASP A 255 -1.39 -16.27 -6.47
C ASP A 255 -0.51 -16.89 -5.39
N ILE A 256 -1.11 -17.27 -4.28
CA ILE A 256 -0.40 -17.84 -3.13
C ILE A 256 0.07 -19.25 -3.44
N VAL A 257 -0.82 -20.08 -3.99
CA VAL A 257 -0.48 -21.45 -4.43
C VAL A 257 0.65 -21.43 -5.44
N ALA A 258 0.51 -20.63 -6.50
CA ALA A 258 1.55 -20.53 -7.54
C ALA A 258 2.89 -19.99 -7.00
N SER A 259 2.85 -19.12 -5.98
CA SER A 259 4.09 -18.65 -5.34
C SER A 259 4.76 -19.70 -4.49
N ILE A 260 4.00 -20.57 -3.81
CA ILE A 260 4.54 -21.70 -3.07
C ILE A 260 5.10 -22.74 -4.06
N GLU A 261 4.38 -23.05 -5.13
CA GLU A 261 4.83 -23.96 -6.20
C GLU A 261 6.15 -23.47 -6.81
N TYR A 262 6.22 -22.19 -7.22
CA TYR A 262 7.44 -21.63 -7.77
C TYR A 262 8.61 -21.67 -6.77
N LEU A 263 8.34 -21.45 -5.46
CA LEU A 263 9.36 -21.56 -4.42
C LEU A 263 9.89 -22.99 -4.28
N ILE A 264 9.01 -23.99 -4.37
CA ILE A 264 9.39 -25.40 -4.34
C ILE A 264 10.23 -25.74 -5.59
N ASN A 265 9.80 -25.32 -6.78
CA ASN A 265 10.52 -25.56 -8.03
C ASN A 265 11.94 -24.97 -8.00
N LEU A 266 12.14 -23.82 -7.35
CA LEU A 266 13.47 -23.25 -7.13
C LEU A 266 14.40 -24.18 -6.31
N THR A 267 13.87 -25.02 -5.43
CA THR A 267 14.69 -25.98 -4.67
C THR A 267 15.20 -27.12 -5.54
N TYR A 268 14.54 -27.36 -6.68
CA TYR A 268 14.94 -28.33 -7.70
C TYR A 268 15.72 -27.69 -8.87
N ASP A 269 16.20 -26.44 -8.66
CA ASP A 269 16.90 -25.62 -9.67
C ASP A 269 16.04 -25.31 -10.92
N GLU A 270 14.70 -25.37 -10.79
CA GLU A 270 13.75 -24.97 -11.82
C GLU A 270 13.30 -23.52 -11.61
N GLY A 271 13.69 -22.64 -12.50
CA GLY A 271 13.36 -21.21 -12.43
C GLY A 271 14.56 -20.32 -12.08
N PHE A 272 14.29 -19.07 -11.74
CA PHE A 272 15.34 -18.09 -11.42
C PHE A 272 14.92 -17.17 -10.29
N VAL A 273 15.90 -16.77 -9.49
CA VAL A 273 15.73 -15.75 -8.42
C VAL A 273 15.72 -14.36 -9.01
N ASP A 274 15.10 -13.43 -8.29
CA ASP A 274 14.96 -12.06 -8.74
C ASP A 274 16.11 -11.18 -8.21
N ASP A 275 16.58 -10.29 -9.06
CA ASP A 275 17.45 -9.19 -8.67
C ASP A 275 16.58 -8.02 -8.21
N ILE A 276 16.57 -7.79 -6.88
CA ILE A 276 15.74 -6.78 -6.24
C ILE A 276 16.22 -5.35 -6.48
N ASP A 277 17.50 -5.17 -6.83
CA ASP A 277 18.13 -3.86 -7.02
C ASP A 277 18.11 -3.41 -8.50
N HIS A 278 17.77 -4.31 -9.40
CA HIS A 278 17.55 -3.99 -10.80
C HIS A 278 16.41 -2.95 -10.95
N LEU A 279 16.63 -1.88 -11.75
CA LEU A 279 15.63 -0.82 -11.94
C LEU A 279 14.30 -1.29 -12.56
N GLY A 280 14.27 -2.44 -13.21
CA GLY A 280 13.04 -3.12 -13.63
C GLY A 280 12.16 -3.58 -12.47
N ASN A 281 12.74 -3.75 -11.27
CA ASN A 281 12.08 -4.16 -10.03
C ASN A 281 11.86 -3.00 -9.06
N ARG A 282 12.32 -1.82 -9.40
CA ARG A 282 12.11 -0.58 -8.66
C ARG A 282 11.28 0.37 -9.51
N ARG A 283 10.40 1.13 -8.87
CA ARG A 283 9.56 2.11 -9.55
C ARG A 283 9.65 3.46 -8.86
N ILE A 284 9.29 4.51 -9.58
CA ILE A 284 9.27 5.87 -9.07
C ILE A 284 7.83 6.22 -8.70
N ARG A 285 7.64 6.72 -7.48
CA ARG A 285 6.43 7.40 -7.03
C ARG A 285 6.63 8.90 -7.21
N SER A 286 5.89 9.49 -8.12
CA SER A 286 5.89 10.94 -8.32
C SER A 286 4.98 11.63 -7.30
N VAL A 287 5.03 12.96 -7.28
CA VAL A 287 4.25 13.80 -6.35
C VAL A 287 2.76 13.48 -6.35
N GLY A 288 2.17 13.18 -7.50
CA GLY A 288 0.74 12.84 -7.60
C GLY A 288 0.36 11.61 -6.78
N GLU A 289 1.16 10.55 -6.84
CA GLU A 289 0.95 9.33 -6.06
C GLU A 289 1.26 9.52 -4.57
N LEU A 290 2.31 10.26 -4.24
CA LEU A 290 2.65 10.59 -2.85
C LEU A 290 1.52 11.40 -2.19
N LEU A 291 0.98 12.37 -2.90
CA LEU A 291 -0.16 13.17 -2.44
C LEU A 291 -1.42 12.32 -2.30
N GLN A 292 -1.68 11.42 -3.24
CA GLN A 292 -2.81 10.49 -3.19
C GLN A 292 -2.75 9.60 -1.94
N ASN A 293 -1.59 9.03 -1.63
CA ASN A 293 -1.39 8.22 -0.43
C ASN A 293 -1.65 9.04 0.85
N GLN A 294 -1.19 10.28 0.90
CA GLN A 294 -1.39 11.15 2.05
C GLN A 294 -2.86 11.59 2.19
N PHE A 295 -3.52 11.87 1.08
CA PHE A 295 -4.95 12.18 1.03
C PHE A 295 -5.78 11.00 1.56
N ARG A 296 -5.44 9.78 1.18
CA ARG A 296 -6.04 8.54 1.68
C ARG A 296 -5.89 8.38 3.19
N VAL A 297 -4.73 8.69 3.76
CA VAL A 297 -4.53 8.67 5.22
C VAL A 297 -5.49 9.66 5.90
N GLY A 298 -5.64 10.84 5.34
CA GLY A 298 -6.61 11.83 5.82
C GLY A 298 -8.06 11.35 5.75
N LEU A 299 -8.47 10.77 4.61
CA LEU A 299 -9.82 10.19 4.42
C LEU A 299 -10.10 9.03 5.38
N SER A 300 -9.13 8.16 5.63
CA SER A 300 -9.28 7.05 6.59
C SER A 300 -9.54 7.56 8.02
N ARG A 301 -8.89 8.67 8.42
CA ARG A 301 -9.18 9.34 9.71
C ARG A 301 -10.59 9.92 9.73
N ILE A 302 -11.04 10.52 8.63
CA ILE A 302 -12.41 11.04 8.49
C ILE A 302 -13.42 9.88 8.57
N GLU A 303 -13.21 8.79 7.84
CA GLU A 303 -14.09 7.62 7.86
C GLU A 303 -14.34 7.11 9.29
N ARG A 304 -13.30 7.03 10.11
CA ARG A 304 -13.43 6.60 11.50
C ARG A 304 -14.31 7.57 12.31
N ILE A 305 -14.10 8.87 12.16
CA ILE A 305 -14.88 9.90 12.87
C ILE A 305 -16.34 9.89 12.39
N VAL A 306 -16.57 9.73 11.08
CA VAL A 306 -17.92 9.66 10.51
C VAL A 306 -18.68 8.46 11.07
N LYS A 307 -18.07 7.27 11.10
CA LYS A 307 -18.68 6.07 11.68
C LYS A 307 -19.04 6.25 13.16
N GLU A 308 -18.15 6.87 13.93
CA GLU A 308 -18.38 7.17 15.33
C GLU A 308 -19.55 8.16 15.50
N ARG A 309 -19.61 9.23 14.71
CA ARG A 309 -20.70 10.20 14.76
C ARG A 309 -22.05 9.63 14.34
N MET A 310 -22.07 8.79 13.28
CA MET A 310 -23.28 8.09 12.85
C MET A 310 -23.86 7.18 13.93
N THR A 311 -22.99 6.66 14.82
CA THR A 311 -23.43 5.78 15.91
C THR A 311 -23.94 6.56 17.12
N LEU A 312 -23.39 7.75 17.38
CA LEU A 312 -23.68 8.52 18.60
C LEU A 312 -24.81 9.55 18.43
N GLN A 313 -25.12 9.97 17.21
CA GLN A 313 -26.09 11.03 16.95
C GLN A 313 -27.40 10.49 16.39
N ASP A 314 -28.49 11.21 16.69
CA ASP A 314 -29.82 10.87 16.18
C ASP A 314 -29.89 11.03 14.65
N SER A 315 -30.39 9.98 13.99
CA SER A 315 -30.44 9.89 12.52
C SER A 315 -31.25 10.98 11.82
N GLU A 316 -32.24 11.57 12.50
CA GLU A 316 -33.14 12.61 11.94
C GLU A 316 -32.45 13.96 11.80
N THR A 317 -31.55 14.31 12.73
CA THR A 317 -30.86 15.61 12.78
C THR A 317 -29.57 15.65 11.96
N LEU A 318 -29.14 14.51 11.47
CA LEU A 318 -27.87 14.39 10.75
C LEU A 318 -27.90 15.09 9.38
N THR A 319 -26.85 15.86 9.12
CA THR A 319 -26.56 16.43 7.80
C THR A 319 -25.15 16.04 7.35
N PRO A 320 -24.87 15.99 6.04
CA PRO A 320 -23.52 15.71 5.55
C PRO A 320 -22.45 16.62 6.16
N LEU A 321 -22.76 17.89 6.36
CA LEU A 321 -21.85 18.89 6.94
C LEU A 321 -21.52 18.58 8.41
N ASN A 322 -22.50 18.17 9.19
CA ASN A 322 -22.31 17.85 10.62
C ASN A 322 -21.53 16.55 10.81
N LEU A 323 -21.65 15.60 9.88
CA LEU A 323 -20.93 14.34 9.91
C LEU A 323 -19.45 14.50 9.56
N LEU A 324 -19.15 15.34 8.55
CA LEU A 324 -17.80 15.47 8.03
C LEU A 324 -16.97 16.44 8.90
N ASN A 325 -15.89 15.93 9.44
CA ASN A 325 -14.83 16.76 10.03
C ASN A 325 -13.60 16.71 9.11
N THR A 326 -13.35 17.79 8.40
CA THR A 326 -12.27 17.88 7.41
C THR A 326 -10.90 18.20 8.00
N LYS A 327 -10.82 18.58 9.27
CA LYS A 327 -9.57 18.95 9.96
C LYS A 327 -8.47 17.87 9.87
N PRO A 328 -8.76 16.56 10.03
CA PRO A 328 -7.72 15.51 9.92
C PRO A 328 -7.10 15.41 8.54
N LEU A 329 -7.87 15.67 7.47
CA LEU A 329 -7.36 15.68 6.11
C LEU A 329 -6.46 16.87 5.86
N VAL A 330 -6.91 18.06 6.25
CA VAL A 330 -6.12 19.29 6.14
C VAL A 330 -4.80 19.16 6.93
N ALA A 331 -4.86 18.59 8.14
CA ALA A 331 -3.67 18.34 8.94
C ALA A 331 -2.70 17.37 8.25
N SER A 332 -3.21 16.29 7.64
CA SER A 332 -2.41 15.32 6.90
C SER A 332 -1.70 15.94 5.69
N LEU A 333 -2.38 16.81 4.95
CA LEU A 333 -1.79 17.54 3.82
C LEU A 333 -0.75 18.56 4.27
N LYS A 334 -1.03 19.32 5.32
CA LYS A 334 -0.07 20.27 5.91
C LYS A 334 1.19 19.56 6.43
N GLU A 335 1.04 18.41 7.06
CA GLU A 335 2.15 17.58 7.51
C GLU A 335 3.02 17.12 6.33
N PHE A 336 2.40 16.68 5.24
CA PHE A 336 3.13 16.24 4.04
C PHE A 336 3.93 17.37 3.39
N PHE A 337 3.31 18.50 3.09
CA PHE A 337 3.98 19.62 2.43
C PHE A 337 4.97 20.36 3.34
N GLY A 338 4.70 20.40 4.64
CA GLY A 338 5.51 21.15 5.60
C GLY A 338 6.68 20.37 6.20
N SER A 339 6.49 19.10 6.56
CA SER A 339 7.44 18.33 7.37
C SER A 339 7.90 16.99 6.81
N SER A 340 7.37 16.55 5.65
CA SER A 340 7.84 15.31 5.00
C SER A 340 9.29 15.42 4.54
N GLN A 341 10.07 14.34 4.67
CA GLN A 341 11.43 14.25 4.13
C GLN A 341 11.50 14.48 2.61
N LEU A 342 10.41 14.20 1.90
CA LEU A 342 10.32 14.37 0.44
C LEU A 342 9.91 15.78 0.03
N SER A 343 9.37 16.59 0.95
CA SER A 343 9.08 17.99 0.74
C SER A 343 10.28 18.83 1.20
N GLN A 344 11.08 19.30 0.26
CA GLN A 344 12.32 20.00 0.53
C GLN A 344 12.26 21.45 0.07
N PHE A 345 12.97 22.34 0.75
CA PHE A 345 13.21 23.70 0.25
C PHE A 345 13.96 23.58 -1.06
N MET A 346 13.54 24.35 -2.06
CA MET A 346 14.20 24.34 -3.36
C MET A 346 15.59 24.96 -3.27
N ASP A 347 16.58 24.28 -3.83
CA ASP A 347 17.92 24.85 -4.02
C ASP A 347 17.85 25.94 -5.09
N GLN A 348 18.16 27.19 -4.74
CA GLN A 348 18.03 28.36 -5.62
C GLN A 348 19.35 29.12 -5.81
N ILE A 349 20.48 28.42 -5.69
CA ILE A 349 21.81 29.05 -5.89
C ILE A 349 21.97 29.53 -7.34
N ASN A 350 21.52 28.70 -8.28
CA ASN A 350 21.48 28.99 -9.69
C ASN A 350 20.37 28.19 -10.39
N PRO A 351 20.02 28.55 -11.66
CA PRO A 351 18.95 27.83 -12.37
C PRO A 351 19.22 26.32 -12.57
N LEU A 352 20.49 25.91 -12.67
CA LEU A 352 20.87 24.52 -12.81
C LEU A 352 20.59 23.73 -11.49
N ALA A 353 20.87 24.34 -10.34
CA ALA A 353 20.56 23.77 -9.04
C ALA A 353 19.05 23.54 -8.86
N GLU A 354 18.20 24.47 -9.31
CA GLU A 354 16.76 24.32 -9.32
C GLU A 354 16.33 23.14 -10.20
N LEU A 355 16.88 23.00 -11.39
CA LEU A 355 16.57 21.92 -12.32
C LEU A 355 16.98 20.56 -11.76
N THR A 356 18.17 20.42 -11.23
CA THR A 356 18.68 19.17 -10.64
C THR A 356 17.89 18.75 -9.43
N HIS A 357 17.46 19.70 -8.59
CA HIS A 357 16.61 19.42 -7.43
C HIS A 357 15.25 18.84 -7.85
N LYS A 358 14.61 19.39 -8.88
CA LYS A 358 13.33 18.89 -9.41
C LYS A 358 13.45 17.50 -10.01
N ARG A 359 14.61 17.10 -10.52
CA ARG A 359 14.90 15.78 -11.09
C ARG A 359 15.43 14.76 -10.10
N ARG A 360 15.65 15.15 -8.85
CA ARG A 360 16.17 14.28 -7.79
C ARG A 360 15.20 13.14 -7.47
N ILE A 361 15.77 11.97 -7.18
CA ILE A 361 15.05 10.77 -6.77
C ILE A 361 15.60 10.36 -5.39
N SER A 362 14.73 10.08 -4.44
CA SER A 362 15.09 9.63 -3.08
C SER A 362 14.58 8.23 -2.82
N ALA A 363 15.40 7.38 -2.22
CA ALA A 363 14.98 6.06 -1.72
C ALA A 363 14.41 6.13 -0.29
N LEU A 364 14.55 7.27 0.37
CA LEU A 364 14.10 7.51 1.75
C LEU A 364 12.63 7.94 1.79
N GLY A 365 12.12 8.17 2.99
CA GLY A 365 10.77 8.68 3.20
C GLY A 365 9.74 7.60 3.56
N PRO A 366 8.47 7.98 3.70
CA PRO A 366 7.40 7.05 4.08
C PRO A 366 7.26 5.89 3.12
N GLY A 367 7.31 4.65 3.63
CA GLY A 367 7.27 3.43 2.80
C GLY A 367 8.53 3.15 1.99
N GLY A 368 9.60 3.93 2.17
CA GLY A 368 10.91 3.73 1.59
C GLY A 368 11.92 3.09 2.55
N LEU A 369 13.19 3.22 2.22
CA LEU A 369 14.30 2.69 3.01
C LEU A 369 14.62 3.60 4.21
N GLN A 370 15.14 3.00 5.27
CA GLN A 370 15.75 3.71 6.40
C GLN A 370 17.27 3.67 6.22
N ARG A 371 17.95 4.80 6.47
CA ARG A 371 19.42 4.91 6.32
C ARG A 371 20.19 3.81 7.04
N GLU A 372 19.80 3.54 8.28
CA GLU A 372 20.47 2.57 9.17
C GLU A 372 20.29 1.12 8.70
N ARG A 373 19.19 0.83 7.97
CA ARG A 373 18.84 -0.51 7.50
C ARG A 373 19.19 -0.77 6.04
N ALA A 374 19.72 0.22 5.34
CA ALA A 374 20.15 0.07 3.95
C ALA A 374 21.49 -0.67 3.90
N GLY A 375 21.50 -1.87 3.31
CA GLY A 375 22.71 -2.65 3.07
C GLY A 375 23.57 -2.08 1.94
N PHE A 376 24.75 -2.66 1.71
CA PHE A 376 25.67 -2.23 0.65
C PHE A 376 25.06 -2.33 -0.76
N ALA A 377 24.33 -3.40 -1.05
CA ALA A 377 23.74 -3.66 -2.36
C ALA A 377 22.81 -2.53 -2.85
N VAL A 378 22.06 -1.89 -1.93
CA VAL A 378 21.15 -0.79 -2.27
C VAL A 378 21.91 0.53 -2.51
N ARG A 379 23.09 0.68 -1.92
CA ARG A 379 23.97 1.86 -2.04
C ARG A 379 24.91 1.76 -3.22
N ASP A 380 25.08 0.56 -3.76
CA ASP A 380 25.99 0.28 -4.85
C ASP A 380 25.38 0.70 -6.21
N ILE A 381 26.25 0.90 -7.18
CA ILE A 381 25.86 1.22 -8.56
C ILE A 381 25.53 -0.11 -9.27
N HIS A 382 24.27 -0.26 -9.62
CA HIS A 382 23.80 -1.40 -10.40
C HIS A 382 23.97 -1.17 -11.89
N PRO A 383 24.32 -2.18 -12.72
CA PRO A 383 24.44 -2.02 -14.18
C PRO A 383 23.20 -1.42 -14.86
N SER A 384 22.01 -1.69 -14.33
CA SER A 384 20.76 -1.11 -14.85
C SER A 384 20.62 0.41 -14.63
N HIS A 385 21.50 1.04 -13.83
CA HIS A 385 21.55 2.49 -13.64
C HIS A 385 22.12 3.22 -14.86
N TYR A 386 22.82 2.53 -15.73
CA TYR A 386 23.42 3.11 -16.93
C TYR A 386 22.38 3.83 -17.78
N GLY A 387 22.69 5.08 -18.15
CA GLY A 387 21.78 5.95 -18.91
C GLY A 387 20.52 6.44 -18.16
N ARG A 388 20.39 6.16 -16.82
CA ARG A 388 19.21 6.52 -16.02
C ARG A 388 19.53 7.30 -14.77
N ILE A 389 20.55 6.90 -14.03
CA ILE A 389 20.98 7.54 -12.79
C ILE A 389 22.41 8.00 -12.94
N CYS A 390 22.67 9.29 -12.68
CA CYS A 390 24.02 9.84 -12.75
C CYS A 390 24.89 9.28 -11.60
N PRO A 391 26.05 8.70 -11.90
CA PRO A 391 26.92 8.13 -10.86
C PRO A 391 27.64 9.22 -10.04
N ILE A 392 27.71 10.45 -10.55
CA ILE A 392 28.39 11.59 -9.90
C ILE A 392 27.43 12.35 -8.99
N GLU A 393 26.20 12.60 -9.46
CA GLU A 393 25.13 13.28 -8.71
C GLU A 393 24.44 12.31 -7.71
N THR A 394 25.22 11.49 -7.03
CA THR A 394 24.71 10.56 -6.01
C THR A 394 25.43 10.85 -4.69
N PRO A 395 24.73 10.81 -3.54
CA PRO A 395 25.38 11.00 -2.25
C PRO A 395 26.45 9.94 -2.00
N GLU A 396 27.52 10.33 -1.32
CA GLU A 396 28.57 9.44 -0.83
C GLU A 396 28.19 8.86 0.54
N GLY A 397 28.52 7.59 0.77
CA GLY A 397 28.40 6.93 2.08
C GLY A 397 26.95 6.61 2.50
N PRO A 398 26.55 6.99 3.71
CA PRO A 398 25.30 6.52 4.35
C PRO A 398 24.00 7.11 3.77
N ASN A 399 24.09 8.08 2.89
CA ASN A 399 22.92 8.74 2.28
C ASN A 399 22.39 8.00 1.05
#